data_94c3e35ff650e7e3ace607d405aa61f4
#
_entry.id   94c3e35ff650e7e3ace607d405aa61f4
#
_cell.length_a   1.000
_cell.length_b   1.000
_cell.length_c   1.000
_cell.angle_alpha   90.00
_cell.angle_beta   90.00
_cell.angle_gamma   90.00
#
_symmetry.space_group_name_H-M   'P 1'
#
loop_
_entity.id
_entity.type
_entity.pdbx_description
1 polymer ?
#
loop_
_entity_poly.entity_id
_entity_poly.type
_entity_poly.pdbx_seq_one_letter_code
_entity_poly.pdbx_strand_id
1 'polypeptide(L)'
;WASWCGPCREENPRMVSIFKKYKGRKFDMLGVSIDDDLGQWKKAVIKDQLSWTQVVDDQNVSNKVYGIISIPANILVDPNGIIIAKNIFGKKLENQLQELLK
;
A
#
# COMPACT_ATOMS: atom_id res chain seq x y z
N TRP A 1 1.48 6.40 1.38
CA TRP A 1 2.94 6.48 1.50
C TRP A 1 3.48 7.74 0.84
N ALA A 2 4.76 7.96 0.96
CA ALA A 2 5.43 9.01 0.22
C ALA A 2 6.91 8.66 0.07
N SER A 3 7.56 9.20 -0.94
CA SER A 3 8.99 8.96 -1.18
C SER A 3 9.87 9.43 -0.02
N TRP A 4 9.42 10.44 0.72
CA TRP A 4 10.12 11.02 1.86
C TRP A 4 9.77 10.36 3.20
N CYS A 5 8.87 9.40 3.19
CA CYS A 5 8.42 8.73 4.42
C CYS A 5 9.34 7.56 4.73
N GLY A 6 10.25 7.73 5.68
CA GLY A 6 11.19 6.67 6.08
C GLY A 6 10.51 5.36 6.47
N PRO A 7 9.57 5.38 7.42
CA PRO A 7 8.86 4.15 7.82
C PRO A 7 8.10 3.49 6.69
N CYS A 8 7.53 4.26 5.75
CA CYS A 8 6.87 3.71 4.56
C CYS A 8 7.87 2.96 3.69
N ARG A 9 9.04 3.57 3.47
CA ARG A 9 10.12 2.98 2.65
C ARG A 9 10.67 1.70 3.29
N GLU A 10 10.73 1.66 4.62
CA GLU A 10 11.15 0.47 5.37
C GLU A 10 10.16 -0.69 5.22
N GLU A 11 8.87 -0.40 5.11
CA GLU A 11 7.82 -1.42 4.92
C GLU A 11 7.77 -1.94 3.49
N ASN A 12 8.22 -1.17 2.51
CA ASN A 12 8.11 -1.52 1.09
C ASN A 12 8.73 -2.87 0.72
N PRO A 13 9.91 -3.28 1.22
CA PRO A 13 10.44 -4.61 0.89
C PRO A 13 9.51 -5.75 1.30
N ARG A 14 8.85 -5.62 2.44
CA ARG A 14 7.85 -6.61 2.89
C ARG A 14 6.65 -6.62 1.96
N MET A 15 6.17 -5.45 1.54
CA MET A 15 5.04 -5.34 0.62
C MET A 15 5.38 -5.94 -0.75
N VAL A 16 6.60 -5.73 -1.24
CA VAL A 16 7.08 -6.36 -2.48
C VAL A 16 7.06 -7.89 -2.36
N SER A 17 7.53 -8.41 -1.24
CA SER A 17 7.53 -9.86 -0.96
C SER A 17 6.11 -10.42 -0.93
N ILE A 18 5.19 -9.74 -0.26
CA ILE A 18 3.78 -10.13 -0.18
C ILE A 18 3.15 -10.13 -1.57
N PHE A 19 3.38 -9.10 -2.36
CA PHE A 19 2.82 -9.01 -3.71
C PHE A 19 3.31 -10.15 -4.60
N LYS A 20 4.61 -10.43 -4.57
CA LYS A 20 5.18 -11.56 -5.34
C LYS A 20 4.56 -12.89 -4.95
N LYS A 21 4.29 -13.07 -3.66
CA LYS A 21 3.74 -14.34 -3.14
C LYS A 21 2.29 -14.55 -3.57
N TYR A 22 1.48 -13.49 -3.57
CA TYR A 22 0.03 -13.60 -3.73
C TYR A 22 -0.51 -13.14 -5.06
N LYS A 23 0.27 -12.47 -5.90
CA LYS A 23 -0.22 -12.01 -7.20
C LYS A 23 -0.68 -13.23 -8.02
N GLY A 24 -1.78 -13.06 -8.76
CA GLY A 24 -2.38 -14.17 -9.51
C GLY A 24 -3.27 -15.07 -8.66
N ARG A 25 -3.42 -14.80 -7.36
CA ARG A 25 -4.24 -15.58 -6.44
C ARG A 25 -5.44 -14.78 -5.94
N LYS A 26 -6.08 -14.02 -6.85
CA LYS A 26 -7.21 -13.14 -6.52
C LYS A 26 -6.83 -12.05 -5.52
N PHE A 27 -5.60 -11.56 -5.63
CA PHE A 27 -5.05 -10.52 -4.78
C PHE A 27 -4.42 -9.44 -5.64
N ASP A 28 -4.65 -8.20 -5.31
CA ASP A 28 -3.99 -7.08 -5.95
C ASP A 28 -3.67 -5.99 -4.93
N MET A 29 -2.85 -5.04 -5.33
CA MET A 29 -2.46 -3.93 -4.48
C MET A 29 -2.55 -2.63 -5.28
N LEU A 30 -2.85 -1.55 -4.56
CA LEU A 30 -2.83 -0.19 -5.08
C LEU A 30 -1.96 0.65 -4.14
N GLY A 31 -0.92 1.26 -4.68
CA GLY A 31 -0.10 2.20 -3.92
C GLY A 31 -0.61 3.62 -4.12
N VAL A 32 -0.91 4.30 -3.03
CA VAL A 32 -1.40 5.68 -3.05
C VAL A 32 -0.39 6.57 -2.35
N SER A 33 0.24 7.46 -3.12
CA SER A 33 1.25 8.39 -2.61
C SER A 33 0.64 9.74 -2.31
N ILE A 34 1.16 10.39 -1.27
CA ILE A 34 0.85 11.81 -0.97
C ILE A 34 2.01 12.72 -1.35
N ASP A 35 2.91 12.26 -2.22
CA ASP A 35 4.02 13.09 -2.70
C ASP A 35 3.53 14.33 -3.44
N ASP A 36 4.23 15.44 -3.23
CA ASP A 36 4.03 16.67 -4.02
C ASP A 36 4.97 16.69 -5.23
N ASP A 37 6.13 16.06 -5.12
CA ASP A 37 7.15 16.02 -6.17
C ASP A 37 7.05 14.69 -6.94
N LEU A 38 6.47 14.76 -8.13
CA LEU A 38 6.26 13.57 -8.97
C LEU A 38 7.56 12.91 -9.38
N GLY A 39 8.64 13.70 -9.56
CA GLY A 39 9.96 13.16 -9.89
C GLY A 39 10.51 12.26 -8.77
N GLN A 40 10.39 12.72 -7.53
CA GLN A 40 10.83 11.95 -6.37
C GLN A 40 9.97 10.70 -6.18
N TRP A 41 8.67 10.82 -6.39
CA TRP A 41 7.75 9.69 -6.36
C TRP A 41 8.16 8.61 -7.36
N LYS A 42 8.38 8.99 -8.62
CA LYS A 42 8.77 8.03 -9.67
C LYS A 42 10.09 7.34 -9.35
N LYS A 43 11.07 8.08 -8.83
CA LYS A 43 12.36 7.50 -8.43
C LYS A 43 12.19 6.48 -7.32
N ALA A 44 11.34 6.76 -6.34
CA ALA A 44 11.09 5.86 -5.23
C ALA A 44 10.38 4.58 -5.69
N VAL A 45 9.40 4.71 -6.57
CA VAL A 45 8.70 3.54 -7.14
C VAL A 45 9.68 2.60 -7.82
N ILE A 46 10.59 3.14 -8.61
CA ILE A 46 11.60 2.35 -9.32
C ILE A 46 12.60 1.73 -8.34
N LYS A 47 13.13 2.54 -7.44
CA LYS A 47 14.16 2.10 -6.48
C LYS A 47 13.64 0.99 -5.58
N ASP A 48 12.43 1.12 -5.08
CA ASP A 48 11.83 0.15 -4.16
C ASP A 48 11.14 -1.00 -4.91
N GLN A 49 11.14 -0.98 -6.24
CA GLN A 49 10.57 -2.05 -7.08
C GLN A 49 9.08 -2.29 -6.80
N LEU A 50 8.33 -1.20 -6.68
CA LEU A 50 6.89 -1.28 -6.43
C LEU A 50 6.17 -1.55 -7.74
N SER A 51 5.93 -2.83 -8.05
CA SER A 51 5.44 -3.29 -9.35
C SER A 51 3.92 -3.27 -9.51
N TRP A 52 3.18 -3.02 -8.43
CA TRP A 52 1.72 -2.86 -8.51
C TRP A 52 1.34 -1.44 -8.93
N THR A 53 0.07 -1.23 -9.24
CA THR A 53 -0.42 0.07 -9.68
C THR A 53 -0.12 1.15 -8.65
N GLN A 54 0.44 2.27 -9.12
CA GLN A 54 0.82 3.40 -8.27
C GLN A 54 0.10 4.65 -8.74
N VAL A 55 -0.53 5.35 -7.81
CA VAL A 55 -1.20 6.61 -8.07
C VAL A 55 -0.77 7.66 -7.03
N VAL A 56 -1.00 8.92 -7.35
CA VAL A 56 -0.74 10.03 -6.42
C VAL A 56 -2.07 10.66 -6.04
N ASP A 57 -2.26 10.83 -4.73
CA ASP A 57 -3.45 11.48 -4.18
C ASP A 57 -3.22 12.99 -4.10
N ASP A 58 -3.50 13.69 -5.19
CA ASP A 58 -3.28 15.15 -5.29
C ASP A 58 -4.46 15.97 -4.77
N GLN A 59 -5.57 15.33 -4.40
CA GLN A 59 -6.76 16.00 -3.90
C GLN A 59 -7.08 15.66 -2.44
N ASN A 60 -6.12 15.04 -1.77
CA ASN A 60 -6.22 14.69 -0.35
C ASN A 60 -7.43 13.80 -0.02
N VAL A 61 -7.78 12.90 -0.95
CA VAL A 61 -8.90 11.96 -0.79
C VAL A 61 -8.63 10.99 0.36
N SER A 62 -7.39 10.54 0.52
CA SER A 62 -7.02 9.62 1.59
C SER A 62 -7.35 10.17 2.97
N ASN A 63 -7.15 11.47 3.20
CA ASN A 63 -7.51 12.12 4.46
C ASN A 63 -9.03 12.41 4.51
N LYS A 64 -9.57 13.06 3.49
CA LYS A 64 -10.96 13.55 3.50
C LYS A 64 -11.99 12.43 3.51
N VAL A 65 -11.76 11.36 2.75
CA VAL A 65 -12.72 10.27 2.57
C VAL A 65 -12.41 9.10 3.50
N TYR A 66 -11.14 8.73 3.62
CA TYR A 66 -10.73 7.53 4.37
C TYR A 66 -10.18 7.85 5.76
N GLY A 67 -10.09 9.12 6.13
CA GLY A 67 -9.65 9.53 7.46
C GLY A 67 -8.21 9.21 7.79
N ILE A 68 -7.35 9.04 6.78
CA ILE A 68 -5.94 8.74 6.99
C ILE A 68 -5.22 10.04 7.36
N ILE A 69 -4.66 10.08 8.58
CA ILE A 69 -4.00 11.26 9.12
C ILE A 69 -2.48 11.10 9.28
N SER A 70 -1.99 9.86 9.16
CA SER A 70 -0.56 9.59 9.25
C SER A 70 -0.19 8.43 8.35
N ILE A 71 1.08 8.36 7.95
CA ILE A 71 1.62 7.29 7.13
C ILE A 71 2.83 6.67 7.83
N PRO A 72 3.10 5.36 7.62
CA PRO A 72 2.41 4.46 6.70
C PRO A 72 0.98 4.12 7.15
N ALA A 73 0.11 3.90 6.18
CA ALA A 73 -1.26 3.49 6.42
C ALA A 73 -1.68 2.52 5.31
N ASN A 74 -2.58 1.61 5.64
CA ASN A 74 -3.17 0.74 4.61
C ASN A 74 -4.61 0.39 4.94
N ILE A 75 -5.31 -0.06 3.93
CA ILE A 75 -6.70 -0.50 4.01
C ILE A 75 -6.78 -1.81 3.25
N LEU A 76 -7.38 -2.82 3.86
CA LEU A 76 -7.66 -4.09 3.21
C LEU A 76 -9.14 -4.14 2.85
N VAL A 77 -9.41 -4.40 1.57
CA VAL A 77 -10.77 -4.36 1.01
C VAL A 77 -11.10 -5.73 0.45
N ASP A 78 -12.32 -6.21 0.71
CA ASP A 78 -12.79 -7.49 0.15
C ASP A 78 -13.27 -7.32 -1.30
N PRO A 79 -13.59 -8.44 -2.02
CA PRO A 79 -14.04 -8.34 -3.40
C PRO A 79 -15.32 -7.53 -3.62
N ASN A 80 -16.10 -7.29 -2.58
CA ASN A 80 -17.33 -6.50 -2.66
C ASN A 80 -17.11 -5.01 -2.38
N GLY A 81 -15.86 -4.60 -2.15
CA GLY A 81 -15.52 -3.21 -1.85
C GLY A 81 -15.67 -2.84 -0.38
N ILE A 82 -15.83 -3.82 0.51
CA ILE A 82 -15.98 -3.58 1.94
C ILE A 82 -14.61 -3.54 2.61
N ILE A 83 -14.35 -2.50 3.40
CA ILE A 83 -13.11 -2.40 4.19
C ILE A 83 -13.20 -3.41 5.34
N ILE A 84 -12.30 -4.38 5.36
CA ILE A 84 -12.29 -5.42 6.39
C ILE A 84 -11.17 -5.27 7.41
N ALA A 85 -10.18 -4.42 7.11
CA ALA A 85 -9.11 -4.11 8.06
C ALA A 85 -8.42 -2.81 7.68
N LYS A 86 -7.83 -2.14 8.66
CA LYS A 86 -7.04 -0.91 8.47
C LYS A 86 -5.75 -1.02 9.26
N ASN A 87 -4.66 -0.49 8.67
CA ASN A 87 -3.37 -0.35 9.36
C ASN A 87 -2.85 -1.66 9.91
N ILE A 88 -2.90 -2.71 9.10
CA ILE A 88 -2.26 -3.98 9.41
C ILE A 88 -0.96 -4.10 8.62
N PHE A 89 0.13 -4.39 9.35
CA PHE A 89 1.47 -4.44 8.78
C PHE A 89 2.19 -5.70 9.22
N GLY A 90 3.30 -5.99 8.59
CA GLY A 90 4.20 -7.05 8.99
C GLY A 90 3.54 -8.42 9.03
N LYS A 91 3.83 -9.16 10.08
CA LYS A 91 3.34 -10.53 10.25
C LYS A 91 1.81 -10.61 10.34
N LYS A 92 1.18 -9.61 10.93
CA LYS A 92 -0.29 -9.56 11.02
C LYS A 92 -0.93 -9.50 9.64
N LEU A 93 -0.37 -8.72 8.73
CA LEU A 93 -0.85 -8.63 7.35
C LEU A 93 -0.65 -9.96 6.63
N GLU A 94 0.52 -10.56 6.74
CA GLU A 94 0.79 -11.87 6.13
C GLU A 94 -0.18 -12.93 6.61
N ASN A 95 -0.43 -12.98 7.92
CA ASN A 95 -1.35 -13.97 8.52
C ASN A 95 -2.78 -13.75 8.01
N GLN A 96 -3.22 -12.50 7.92
CA GLN A 96 -4.57 -12.18 7.42
C GLN A 96 -4.73 -12.60 5.96
N LEU A 97 -3.75 -12.32 5.12
CA LEU A 97 -3.79 -12.70 3.71
C LEU A 97 -3.74 -14.21 3.53
N GLN A 98 -2.93 -14.90 4.33
CA GLN A 98 -2.87 -16.36 4.29
C GLN A 98 -4.22 -16.98 4.61
N GLU A 99 -4.94 -16.43 5.58
CA GLU A 99 -6.27 -16.88 5.95
C GLU A 99 -7.30 -16.61 4.85
N LEU A 100 -7.27 -15.41 4.26
CA LEU A 100 -8.24 -15.00 3.26
C LEU A 100 -8.02 -15.66 1.89
N LEU A 101 -6.78 -16.01 1.56
CA LEU A 101 -6.38 -16.50 0.24
C LEU A 101 -6.04 -18.00 0.23
N LYS A 102 -6.60 -18.72 1.17
CA LYS A 102 -6.45 -20.18 1.22
C LYS A 102 -6.90 -20.86 -0.08
#